data_8b8cca12834f137f1cf3fac339b45b75
#
_entry.id   8b8cca12834f137f1cf3fac339b45b75
#
_cell.length_a   1.000
_cell.length_b   1.000
_cell.length_c   1.000
_cell.angle_alpha   90.00
_cell.angle_beta   90.00
_cell.angle_gamma   90.00
#
_symmetry.space_group_name_H-M   'P 1'
#
loop_
_entity.id
_entity.type
_entity.pdbx_description
1 polymer ?
#
loop_
_entity_poly.entity_id
_entity_poly.type
_entity_poly.pdbx_seq_one_letter_code
_entity_poly.pdbx_strand_id
1 'polypeptide(L)'
;MITRGLMLALACSFLVLAGCRSAPVMNVVDAPVGVSRSAQQVEQAIVSAGNSLGWQMRPMGPGRIEGTLLLRDHRAVVDIDYSPRTYSIRYKDSSNLHYDGGTIHKNYNGWIENLDRAIRNRLT
;
A
#
# COMPACT_ATOMS: atom_id res chain seq x y z
N MET A 1 -42.21 -27.10 1.46
CA MET A 1 -41.71 -26.50 0.22
C MET A 1 -41.19 -25.07 0.39
N ILE A 2 -41.70 -24.31 1.35
CA ILE A 2 -41.29 -22.91 1.60
C ILE A 2 -39.96 -22.80 2.36
N THR A 3 -39.58 -23.85 3.11
CA THR A 3 -38.35 -23.87 3.94
C THR A 3 -37.05 -24.09 3.18
N ARG A 4 -37.10 -24.60 1.93
CA ARG A 4 -35.86 -24.80 1.12
C ARG A 4 -35.33 -23.54 0.47
N GLY A 5 -36.17 -22.54 0.20
CA GLY A 5 -35.75 -21.26 -0.37
C GLY A 5 -35.12 -20.33 0.64
N LEU A 6 -35.45 -20.43 1.93
CA LEU A 6 -34.90 -19.60 2.98
C LEU A 6 -33.45 -19.98 3.36
N MET A 7 -33.10 -21.28 3.24
CA MET A 7 -31.74 -21.75 3.54
C MET A 7 -30.71 -21.32 2.49
N LEU A 8 -31.11 -21.20 1.22
CA LEU A 8 -30.21 -20.73 0.15
C LEU A 8 -29.86 -19.24 0.28
N ALA A 9 -30.79 -18.43 0.75
CA ALA A 9 -30.55 -16.98 0.96
C ALA A 9 -29.56 -16.71 2.11
N LEU A 10 -29.55 -17.54 3.15
CA LEU A 10 -28.61 -17.39 4.27
C LEU A 10 -27.17 -17.74 3.87
N ALA A 11 -26.96 -18.73 2.99
CA ALA A 11 -25.64 -19.12 2.53
C ALA A 11 -24.96 -18.03 1.68
N CYS A 12 -25.73 -17.30 0.87
CA CYS A 12 -25.23 -16.18 0.06
C CYS A 12 -24.79 -14.98 0.93
N SER A 13 -25.46 -14.74 2.06
CA SER A 13 -25.09 -13.64 2.97
C SER A 13 -23.76 -13.87 3.68
N PHE A 14 -23.41 -15.12 3.98
CA PHE A 14 -22.13 -15.47 4.60
C PHE A 14 -20.94 -15.28 3.65
N LEU A 15 -21.07 -15.54 2.36
CA LEU A 15 -20.02 -15.37 1.35
C LEU A 15 -19.69 -13.90 1.12
N VAL A 16 -20.66 -12.98 1.20
CA VAL A 16 -20.45 -11.54 1.05
C VAL A 16 -19.68 -10.96 2.23
N LEU A 17 -19.91 -11.44 3.46
CA LEU A 17 -19.19 -10.99 4.66
C LEU A 17 -17.73 -11.46 4.68
N ALA A 18 -17.41 -12.63 4.16
CA ALA A 18 -16.04 -13.16 4.11
C ALA A 18 -15.16 -12.40 3.12
N GLY A 19 -15.72 -11.77 2.06
CA GLY A 19 -14.98 -11.00 1.06
C GLY A 19 -14.61 -9.57 1.50
N CYS A 20 -15.19 -9.04 2.60
CA CYS A 20 -15.05 -7.64 3.00
C CYS A 20 -13.71 -7.29 3.66
N ARG A 21 -12.89 -8.27 4.05
CA ARG A 21 -11.63 -8.07 4.78
C ARG A 21 -10.39 -8.06 3.90
N SER A 22 -10.48 -8.56 2.69
CA SER A 22 -9.38 -8.60 1.74
C SER A 22 -9.72 -7.81 0.49
N ALA A 23 -8.69 -7.32 -0.16
CA ALA A 23 -8.80 -6.53 -1.38
C ALA A 23 -7.60 -6.84 -2.28
N PRO A 24 -7.71 -6.60 -3.59
CA PRO A 24 -6.54 -6.67 -4.47
C PRO A 24 -5.42 -5.79 -3.93
N VAL A 25 -4.19 -6.29 -4.01
CA VAL A 25 -3.02 -5.54 -3.54
C VAL A 25 -2.88 -4.24 -4.32
N MET A 26 -2.85 -3.12 -3.60
CA MET A 26 -2.68 -1.80 -4.20
C MET A 26 -1.20 -1.52 -4.44
N ASN A 27 -0.86 -1.15 -5.67
CA ASN A 27 0.40 -0.54 -6.03
C ASN A 27 0.15 0.86 -6.58
N VAL A 28 1.11 1.74 -6.39
CA VAL A 28 1.15 3.06 -7.05
C VAL A 28 2.18 2.95 -8.16
N VAL A 29 1.77 3.20 -9.39
CA VAL A 29 2.63 3.01 -10.57
C VAL A 29 2.76 4.32 -11.34
N ASP A 30 3.99 4.78 -11.50
CA ASP A 30 4.35 5.95 -12.27
C ASP A 30 3.55 7.20 -11.88
N ALA A 31 3.39 7.43 -10.57
CA ALA A 31 2.76 8.65 -10.08
C ALA A 31 3.62 9.87 -10.46
N PRO A 32 3.02 10.93 -11.00
CA PRO A 32 3.79 12.09 -11.44
C PRO A 32 4.32 12.89 -10.25
N VAL A 33 5.58 13.32 -10.36
CA VAL A 33 6.17 14.26 -9.40
C VAL A 33 5.57 15.67 -9.58
N GLY A 34 5.13 15.99 -10.78
CA GLY A 34 4.41 17.22 -11.10
C GLY A 34 5.30 18.40 -11.40
N VAL A 35 6.14 18.83 -10.45
CA VAL A 35 7.03 19.98 -10.61
C VAL A 35 8.45 19.52 -10.86
N SER A 36 9.24 20.33 -11.57
CA SER A 36 10.64 20.00 -11.84
C SER A 36 11.43 19.93 -10.52
N ARG A 37 11.97 18.73 -10.24
CA ARG A 37 12.77 18.46 -9.05
C ARG A 37 13.93 17.53 -9.41
N SER A 38 15.01 17.62 -8.62
CA SER A 38 16.10 16.66 -8.73
C SER A 38 15.70 15.31 -8.13
N ALA A 39 16.37 14.23 -8.54
CA ALA A 39 16.18 12.93 -7.93
C ALA A 39 16.41 12.97 -6.42
N GLN A 40 17.40 13.73 -5.96
CA GLN A 40 17.68 13.88 -4.53
C GLN A 40 16.53 14.57 -3.77
N GLN A 41 15.91 15.58 -4.38
CA GLN A 41 14.75 16.25 -3.78
C GLN A 41 13.55 15.31 -3.69
N VAL A 42 13.32 14.48 -4.71
CA VAL A 42 12.26 13.45 -4.69
C VAL A 42 12.56 12.43 -3.59
N GLU A 43 13.79 11.95 -3.48
CA GLU A 43 14.19 11.03 -2.41
C GLU A 43 13.90 11.62 -1.03
N GLN A 44 14.30 12.84 -0.78
CA GLN A 44 14.06 13.51 0.50
C GLN A 44 12.57 13.63 0.82
N ALA A 45 11.76 13.95 -0.17
CA ALA A 45 10.30 14.03 -0.01
C ALA A 45 9.71 12.67 0.38
N ILE A 46 10.13 11.60 -0.29
CA ILE A 46 9.64 10.24 -0.02
C ILE A 46 10.07 9.78 1.38
N VAL A 47 11.34 9.95 1.73
CA VAL A 47 11.86 9.55 3.04
C VAL A 47 11.14 10.32 4.16
N SER A 48 11.01 11.63 4.02
CA SER A 48 10.30 12.47 4.99
C SER A 48 8.83 12.08 5.14
N ALA A 49 8.15 11.82 4.02
CA ALA A 49 6.74 11.40 4.03
C ALA A 49 6.56 10.07 4.79
N GLY A 50 7.37 9.08 4.45
CA GLY A 50 7.30 7.78 5.10
C GLY A 50 7.62 7.84 6.58
N ASN A 51 8.69 8.54 6.95
CA ASN A 51 9.08 8.68 8.35
C ASN A 51 7.98 9.35 9.17
N SER A 52 7.26 10.33 8.61
CA SER A 52 6.17 11.01 9.31
C SER A 52 4.98 10.09 9.64
N LEU A 53 4.83 8.99 8.89
CA LEU A 53 3.77 8.00 9.06
C LEU A 53 4.24 6.75 9.81
N GLY A 54 5.47 6.74 10.32
CA GLY A 54 6.01 5.60 11.05
C GLY A 54 6.70 4.55 10.20
N TRP A 55 6.83 4.75 8.89
CA TRP A 55 7.64 3.89 8.05
C TRP A 55 9.12 4.10 8.32
N GLN A 56 9.88 3.02 8.28
CA GLN A 56 11.34 3.07 8.23
C GLN A 56 11.75 3.12 6.77
N MET A 57 12.22 4.28 6.32
CA MET A 57 12.61 4.50 4.92
C MET A 57 14.12 4.37 4.78
N ARG A 58 14.55 3.39 3.98
CA ARG A 58 15.96 3.10 3.76
C ARG A 58 16.31 3.23 2.29
N PRO A 59 17.14 4.24 1.90
CA PRO A 59 17.69 4.29 0.55
C PRO A 59 18.53 3.05 0.24
N MET A 60 18.28 2.46 -0.94
CA MET A 60 18.91 1.22 -1.40
C MET A 60 19.80 1.45 -2.62
N GLY A 61 20.25 2.68 -2.81
CA GLY A 61 20.98 3.11 -3.99
C GLY A 61 20.19 4.14 -4.78
N PRO A 62 20.75 4.68 -5.87
CA PRO A 62 20.06 5.69 -6.67
C PRO A 62 18.72 5.16 -7.22
N GLY A 63 17.66 5.93 -7.00
CA GLY A 63 16.34 5.62 -7.56
C GLY A 63 15.54 4.58 -6.80
N ARG A 64 15.98 4.09 -5.65
CA ARG A 64 15.24 3.09 -4.89
C ARG A 64 15.31 3.30 -3.39
N ILE A 65 14.16 3.17 -2.74
CA ILE A 65 13.99 3.17 -1.28
C ILE A 65 13.20 1.92 -0.89
N GLU A 66 13.62 1.26 0.17
CA GLU A 66 12.82 0.21 0.81
C GLU A 66 12.12 0.81 2.03
N GLY A 67 10.79 0.69 2.08
CA GLY A 67 10.00 1.13 3.21
C GLY A 67 9.50 -0.05 4.01
N THR A 68 9.60 0.02 5.34
CA THR A 68 9.08 -1.01 6.25
C THR A 68 8.20 -0.35 7.29
N LEU A 69 6.95 -0.84 7.40
CA LEU A 69 6.02 -0.43 8.43
C LEU A 69 5.79 -1.60 9.39
N LEU A 70 6.07 -1.36 10.66
CA LEU A 70 5.75 -2.28 11.74
C LEU A 70 4.63 -1.66 12.57
N LEU A 71 3.46 -2.28 12.57
CA LEU A 71 2.28 -1.80 13.29
C LEU A 71 1.63 -2.97 14.02
N ARG A 72 1.71 -2.97 15.36
CA ARG A 72 1.28 -4.09 16.19
C ARG A 72 2.05 -5.37 15.79
N ASP A 73 1.34 -6.43 15.38
CA ASP A 73 1.91 -7.67 14.88
C ASP A 73 1.99 -7.74 13.35
N HIS A 74 1.67 -6.64 12.67
CA HIS A 74 1.72 -6.55 11.22
C HIS A 74 3.05 -5.99 10.74
N ARG A 75 3.52 -6.51 9.62
CA ARG A 75 4.71 -6.00 8.93
C ARG A 75 4.38 -5.83 7.46
N ALA A 76 4.71 -4.68 6.91
CA ALA A 76 4.59 -4.39 5.49
C ALA A 76 5.92 -3.87 4.97
N VAL A 77 6.35 -4.36 3.81
CA VAL A 77 7.56 -3.90 3.12
C VAL A 77 7.20 -3.53 1.70
N VAL A 78 7.65 -2.38 1.27
CA VAL A 78 7.46 -1.87 -0.08
C VAL A 78 8.79 -1.49 -0.71
N ASP A 79 8.87 -1.64 -2.03
CA ASP A 79 9.90 -1.02 -2.85
C ASP A 79 9.34 0.25 -3.46
N ILE A 80 10.06 1.35 -3.31
CA ILE A 80 9.71 2.63 -3.91
C ILE A 80 10.79 2.96 -4.93
N ASP A 81 10.41 2.95 -6.21
CA ASP A 81 11.25 3.40 -7.31
C ASP A 81 10.92 4.85 -7.61
N TYR A 82 11.92 5.68 -7.80
CA TYR A 82 11.71 7.10 -8.06
C TYR A 82 12.70 7.66 -9.08
N SER A 83 12.28 8.71 -9.72
CA SER A 83 13.07 9.53 -10.64
C SER A 83 12.66 11.00 -10.42
N PRO A 84 13.28 11.97 -11.12
CA PRO A 84 12.77 13.33 -11.09
C PRO A 84 11.33 13.50 -11.60
N ARG A 85 10.81 12.53 -12.35
CA ARG A 85 9.52 12.64 -13.04
C ARG A 85 8.40 11.83 -12.42
N THR A 86 8.69 10.63 -11.90
CA THR A 86 7.69 9.70 -11.39
C THR A 86 8.21 8.95 -10.17
N TYR A 87 7.27 8.38 -9.42
CA TYR A 87 7.58 7.39 -8.39
C TYR A 87 6.55 6.26 -8.43
N SER A 88 6.97 5.09 -7.95
CA SER A 88 6.11 3.91 -7.83
C SER A 88 6.28 3.29 -6.46
N ILE A 89 5.20 2.83 -5.87
CA ILE A 89 5.19 2.10 -4.59
C ILE A 89 4.67 0.71 -4.87
N ARG A 90 5.50 -0.32 -4.69
CA ARG A 90 5.13 -1.70 -4.96
C ARG A 90 5.25 -2.56 -3.72
N TYR A 91 4.28 -3.44 -3.55
CA TYR A 91 4.35 -4.49 -2.54
C TYR A 91 5.64 -5.30 -2.71
N LYS A 92 6.34 -5.55 -1.60
CA LYS A 92 7.51 -6.41 -1.58
C LYS A 92 7.31 -7.63 -0.68
N ASP A 93 6.87 -7.43 0.55
CA ASP A 93 6.72 -8.50 1.55
C ASP A 93 5.76 -8.06 2.66
N SER A 94 5.23 -9.03 3.39
CA SER A 94 4.40 -8.74 4.55
C SER A 94 4.32 -9.92 5.51
N SER A 95 3.88 -9.64 6.76
CA SER A 95 3.54 -10.64 7.78
C SER A 95 2.21 -10.28 8.41
N ASN A 96 1.36 -11.30 8.66
CA ASN A 96 0.04 -11.16 9.29
C ASN A 96 -0.95 -10.28 8.53
N LEU A 97 -0.85 -10.21 7.21
CA LEU A 97 -1.76 -9.45 6.37
C LEU A 97 -2.51 -10.34 5.38
N HIS A 98 -2.44 -11.65 5.54
CA HIS A 98 -3.13 -12.64 4.70
C HIS A 98 -2.86 -12.46 3.21
N TYR A 99 -1.62 -12.10 2.86
CA TYR A 99 -1.21 -11.97 1.47
C TYR A 99 -1.14 -13.35 0.80
N ASP A 100 -1.78 -13.47 -0.35
CA ASP A 100 -1.85 -14.73 -1.11
C ASP A 100 -1.29 -14.62 -2.55
N GLY A 101 -0.66 -13.52 -2.87
CA GLY A 101 -0.14 -13.23 -4.21
C GLY A 101 -1.00 -12.28 -5.02
N GLY A 102 -2.27 -12.14 -4.70
CA GLY A 102 -3.21 -11.27 -5.42
C GLY A 102 -4.03 -10.37 -4.52
N THR A 103 -4.41 -10.87 -3.35
CA THR A 103 -5.18 -10.11 -2.36
C THR A 103 -4.42 -9.98 -1.05
N ILE A 104 -4.80 -9.00 -0.26
CA ILE A 104 -4.19 -8.69 1.02
C ILE A 104 -5.25 -8.07 1.93
N HIS A 105 -5.02 -8.09 3.23
CA HIS A 105 -5.90 -7.40 4.17
C HIS A 105 -6.03 -5.92 3.77
N LYS A 106 -7.24 -5.40 3.72
CA LYS A 106 -7.55 -4.05 3.22
C LYS A 106 -6.81 -2.93 3.95
N ASN A 107 -6.39 -3.14 5.20
CA ASN A 107 -5.64 -2.13 5.95
C ASN A 107 -4.30 -1.79 5.27
N TYR A 108 -3.66 -2.78 4.64
CA TYR A 108 -2.45 -2.52 3.86
C TYR A 108 -2.69 -1.45 2.78
N ASN A 109 -3.77 -1.60 2.01
CA ASN A 109 -4.10 -0.63 0.96
C ASN A 109 -4.32 0.77 1.54
N GLY A 110 -4.95 0.89 2.71
CA GLY A 110 -5.09 2.16 3.41
C GLY A 110 -3.75 2.79 3.79
N TRP A 111 -2.78 1.99 4.21
CA TRP A 111 -1.43 2.50 4.51
C TRP A 111 -0.71 2.99 3.26
N ILE A 112 -0.90 2.31 2.13
CA ILE A 112 -0.32 2.75 0.85
C ILE A 112 -0.97 4.05 0.37
N GLU A 113 -2.29 4.19 0.49
CA GLU A 113 -2.98 5.44 0.16
C GLU A 113 -2.47 6.61 1.01
N ASN A 114 -2.28 6.40 2.31
CA ASN A 114 -1.76 7.42 3.20
C ASN A 114 -0.32 7.81 2.84
N LEU A 115 0.52 6.81 2.53
CA LEU A 115 1.89 7.04 2.11
C LEU A 115 1.95 7.84 0.81
N ASP A 116 1.18 7.44 -0.18
CA ASP A 116 1.09 8.13 -1.47
C ASP A 116 0.64 9.60 -1.29
N ARG A 117 -0.39 9.83 -0.50
CA ARG A 117 -0.87 11.18 -0.21
C ARG A 117 0.20 12.03 0.49
N ALA A 118 0.91 11.47 1.46
CA ALA A 118 1.97 12.17 2.17
C ALA A 118 3.14 12.54 1.24
N ILE A 119 3.50 11.64 0.32
CA ILE A 119 4.53 11.92 -0.69
C ILE A 119 4.08 13.06 -1.60
N ARG A 120 2.86 12.98 -2.13
CA ARG A 120 2.32 14.03 -3.02
C ARG A 120 2.29 15.39 -2.34
N ASN A 121 1.90 15.44 -1.08
CA ASN A 121 1.85 16.70 -0.33
C ASN A 121 3.23 17.36 -0.19
N ARG A 122 4.29 16.56 -0.14
CA ARG A 122 5.65 17.09 -0.05
C ARG A 122 6.25 17.48 -1.40
N LEU A 123 5.66 17.04 -2.48
CA LEU A 123 6.11 17.34 -3.84
C LEU A 123 5.39 18.56 -4.46
N THR A 124 4.35 19.06 -3.81
CA THR A 124 3.61 20.25 -4.27
C THR A 124 4.26 21.57 -3.81
#